data_94562547d451c434337790957da61c31
#
_entry.id   94562547d451c434337790957da61c31
#
_cell.length_a   1.000
_cell.length_b   1.000
_cell.length_c   1.000
_cell.angle_alpha   90.00
_cell.angle_beta   90.00
_cell.angle_gamma   90.00
#
_symmetry.space_group_name_H-M   'P 1'
#
loop_
_entity.id
_entity.type
_entity.pdbx_description
1 polymer ?
#
loop_
_entity_poly.entity_id
_entity_poly.type
_entity_poly.pdbx_seq_one_letter_code
_entity_poly.pdbx_strand_id
1 'polypeptide(L)'
;MTAPVRIAQLSCGPEYSGVQKEINDAAAAVGAEIFYPEMALKDLQRDYPNFGLDIRSPDLKLAIARAKALVDGRIDADAVFIATCFRCAEGAIVRNELRRYIVEKSRLPVVSYSFTERTTAGTLLTRMEALTTIARRRALLAREVQEGLTMGVDSGSSTTKAIVMRDNRIIGKGWVPTIEVAKSAETAIGQALSGAGV
;
A
#
# COMPACT_ATOMS: atom_id res chain seq x y z
N MET A 1 -13.15 5.66 -21.48
CA MET A 1 -12.12 6.11 -20.50
C MET A 1 -12.48 5.48 -19.16
N THR A 2 -11.58 4.77 -18.50
CA THR A 2 -11.80 4.26 -17.13
C THR A 2 -11.81 5.43 -16.15
N ALA A 3 -12.67 5.36 -15.14
CA ALA A 3 -12.70 6.38 -14.08
C ALA A 3 -11.32 6.52 -13.40
N PRO A 4 -10.94 7.72 -12.96
CA PRO A 4 -9.68 7.92 -12.26
C PRO A 4 -9.68 7.13 -10.95
N VAL A 5 -8.50 6.64 -10.53
CA VAL A 5 -8.32 6.00 -9.22
C VAL A 5 -8.39 7.08 -8.15
N ARG A 6 -9.31 6.94 -7.20
CA ARG A 6 -9.52 7.90 -6.11
C ARG A 6 -8.60 7.58 -4.94
N ILE A 7 -7.61 8.44 -4.70
CA ILE A 7 -6.60 8.25 -3.65
C ILE A 7 -6.89 9.22 -2.50
N ALA A 8 -7.23 8.68 -1.33
CA ALA A 8 -7.38 9.48 -0.12
C ALA A 8 -6.01 9.89 0.42
N GLN A 9 -5.78 11.18 0.58
CA GLN A 9 -4.54 11.68 1.19
C GLN A 9 -4.72 11.89 2.69
N LEU A 10 -3.78 11.31 3.45
CA LEU A 10 -3.60 11.55 4.87
C LEU A 10 -2.25 12.22 5.06
N SER A 11 -2.23 13.45 5.50
CA SER A 11 -0.99 14.24 5.46
C SER A 11 -0.82 15.17 6.67
N CYS A 12 0.43 15.54 6.89
CA CYS A 12 0.84 16.59 7.79
C CYS A 12 1.87 17.45 7.06
N GLY A 13 1.47 18.62 6.61
CA GLY A 13 2.32 19.69 6.10
C GLY A 13 2.63 19.79 4.60
N PRO A 14 2.28 18.83 3.67
CA PRO A 14 2.58 19.00 2.25
C PRO A 14 1.94 20.23 1.65
N GLU A 15 0.77 20.62 2.14
CA GLU A 15 -0.01 21.78 1.68
C GLU A 15 0.74 23.09 1.86
N TYR A 16 1.59 23.17 2.89
CA TYR A 16 2.35 24.36 3.23
C TYR A 16 3.75 24.40 2.61
N SER A 17 4.21 23.30 2.03
CA SER A 17 5.58 23.15 1.55
C SER A 17 5.73 23.22 0.02
N GLY A 18 4.63 23.43 -0.71
CA GLY A 18 4.61 23.37 -2.18
C GLY A 18 4.62 21.94 -2.76
N VAL A 19 4.91 20.94 -1.94
CA VAL A 19 4.95 19.52 -2.37
C VAL A 19 3.57 19.02 -2.80
N GLN A 20 2.49 19.66 -2.35
CA GLN A 20 1.13 19.25 -2.73
C GLN A 20 0.88 19.33 -4.22
N LYS A 21 1.39 20.35 -4.88
CA LYS A 21 1.28 20.48 -6.33
C LYS A 21 1.94 19.29 -7.03
N GLU A 22 3.14 18.94 -6.60
CA GLU A 22 3.88 17.79 -7.16
C GLU A 22 3.15 16.46 -6.93
N ILE A 23 2.50 16.29 -5.78
CA ILE A 23 1.68 15.10 -5.47
C ILE A 23 0.49 15.03 -6.44
N ASN A 24 -0.22 16.13 -6.65
CA ASN A 24 -1.39 16.20 -7.53
C ASN A 24 -0.98 15.95 -8.99
N ASP A 25 0.10 16.59 -9.45
CA ASP A 25 0.62 16.43 -10.81
C ASP A 25 1.04 14.96 -11.07
N ALA A 26 1.72 14.33 -10.12
CA ALA A 26 2.12 12.92 -10.21
C ALA A 26 0.91 11.98 -10.26
N ALA A 27 -0.12 12.24 -9.45
CA ALA A 27 -1.34 11.44 -9.46
C ALA A 27 -2.09 11.59 -10.79
N ALA A 28 -2.26 12.81 -11.28
CA ALA A 28 -2.92 13.08 -12.55
C ALA A 28 -2.21 12.40 -13.72
N ALA A 29 -0.87 12.41 -13.75
CA ALA A 29 -0.07 11.79 -14.79
C ALA A 29 -0.30 10.26 -14.92
N VAL A 30 -0.74 9.59 -13.84
CA VAL A 30 -1.03 8.13 -13.84
C VAL A 30 -2.53 7.82 -13.87
N GLY A 31 -3.37 8.82 -14.10
CA GLY A 31 -4.83 8.67 -14.14
C GLY A 31 -5.45 8.40 -12.77
N ALA A 32 -4.93 9.06 -11.75
CA ALA A 32 -5.46 9.06 -10.40
C ALA A 32 -5.85 10.48 -9.96
N GLU A 33 -6.69 10.56 -8.94
CA GLU A 33 -7.14 11.79 -8.32
C GLU A 33 -6.85 11.74 -6.82
N ILE A 34 -6.18 12.78 -6.32
CA ILE A 34 -5.97 12.97 -4.88
C ILE A 34 -7.15 13.73 -4.30
N PHE A 35 -7.67 13.24 -3.19
CA PHE A 35 -8.66 13.98 -2.42
C PHE A 35 -8.38 13.93 -0.92
N TYR A 36 -8.83 14.94 -0.22
CA TYR A 36 -8.79 14.98 1.24
C TYR A 36 -10.14 14.51 1.77
N PRO A 37 -10.20 13.42 2.55
CA PRO A 37 -11.44 13.03 3.20
C PRO A 37 -11.98 14.16 4.07
N GLU A 38 -13.19 14.61 3.78
CA GLU A 38 -13.87 15.61 4.60
C GLU A 38 -14.31 14.99 5.93
N MET A 39 -14.12 15.75 7.01
CA MET A 39 -14.47 15.33 8.36
C MET A 39 -15.34 16.38 9.03
N ALA A 40 -16.48 15.97 9.57
CA ALA A 40 -17.27 16.84 10.41
C ALA A 40 -16.63 17.00 11.80
N LEU A 41 -16.82 18.15 12.43
CA LEU A 41 -16.25 18.43 13.76
C LEU A 41 -16.61 17.34 14.79
N LYS A 42 -17.83 16.84 14.77
CA LYS A 42 -18.28 15.73 15.61
C LYS A 42 -17.46 14.44 15.43
N ASP A 43 -16.88 14.22 14.26
CA ASP A 43 -16.07 13.04 13.99
C ASP A 43 -14.68 13.18 14.59
N LEU A 44 -14.17 14.41 14.75
CA LEU A 44 -12.91 14.68 15.43
C LEU A 44 -12.98 14.51 16.95
N GLN A 45 -14.17 14.47 17.52
CA GLN A 45 -14.41 14.29 18.95
C GLN A 45 -14.66 12.81 19.34
N ARG A 46 -14.70 11.93 18.37
CA ARG A 46 -14.85 10.49 18.62
C ARG A 46 -13.57 9.89 19.19
N ASP A 47 -13.73 8.77 19.87
CA ASP A 47 -12.61 7.98 20.34
C ASP A 47 -11.86 7.39 19.15
N TYR A 48 -10.58 7.80 18.98
CA TYR A 48 -9.72 7.32 17.90
C TYR A 48 -8.69 6.34 18.43
N PRO A 49 -8.19 5.43 17.59
CA PRO A 49 -7.01 4.66 17.93
C PRO A 49 -5.84 5.63 18.14
N ASN A 50 -5.40 5.78 19.38
CA ASN A 50 -4.26 6.64 19.71
C ASN A 50 -2.90 5.94 19.58
N PHE A 51 -2.92 4.64 19.27
CA PHE A 51 -1.72 3.79 19.12
C PHE A 51 -0.83 3.76 20.37
N GLY A 52 -1.34 4.12 21.53
CA GLY A 52 -0.55 4.29 22.76
C GLY A 52 0.35 5.52 22.74
N LEU A 53 0.07 6.51 21.88
CA LEU A 53 0.86 7.72 21.68
C LEU A 53 0.10 8.95 22.19
N ASP A 54 0.80 9.89 22.83
CA ASP A 54 0.27 11.22 23.14
C ASP A 54 0.44 12.14 21.93
N ILE A 55 -0.55 12.08 21.02
CA ILE A 55 -0.52 12.85 19.76
C ILE A 55 -1.04 14.26 20.03
N ARG A 56 -0.22 15.26 19.79
CA ARG A 56 -0.53 16.67 20.04
C ARG A 56 -0.90 17.45 18.77
N SER A 57 -0.29 17.10 17.64
CA SER A 57 -0.53 17.78 16.36
C SER A 57 -2.01 17.64 15.93
N PRO A 58 -2.73 18.76 15.68
CA PRO A 58 -4.10 18.71 15.15
C PRO A 58 -4.17 18.04 13.79
N ASP A 59 -3.19 18.25 12.92
CA ASP A 59 -3.12 17.65 11.59
C ASP A 59 -3.01 16.14 11.66
N LEU A 60 -2.21 15.64 12.61
CA LEU A 60 -2.08 14.20 12.81
C LEU A 60 -3.34 13.58 13.43
N LYS A 61 -4.00 14.29 14.34
CA LYS A 61 -5.32 13.89 14.85
C LYS A 61 -6.35 13.81 13.72
N LEU A 62 -6.34 14.77 12.82
CA LEU A 62 -7.20 14.78 11.63
C LEU A 62 -6.86 13.60 10.70
N ALA A 63 -5.58 13.33 10.47
CA ALA A 63 -5.15 12.19 9.66
C ALA A 63 -5.62 10.85 10.26
N ILE A 64 -5.58 10.70 11.59
CA ILE A 64 -6.09 9.51 12.29
C ILE A 64 -7.61 9.40 12.14
N ALA A 65 -8.33 10.50 12.29
CA ALA A 65 -9.78 10.53 12.09
C ALA A 65 -10.18 10.09 10.68
N ARG A 66 -9.46 10.58 9.68
CA ARG A 66 -9.63 10.20 8.27
C ARG A 66 -9.34 8.72 8.05
N ALA A 67 -8.25 8.22 8.62
CA ALA A 67 -7.90 6.79 8.55
C ALA A 67 -9.00 5.91 9.15
N LYS A 68 -9.54 6.31 10.32
CA LYS A 68 -10.66 5.59 10.92
C LYS A 68 -11.91 5.62 10.03
N ALA A 69 -12.23 6.75 9.44
CA ALA A 69 -13.38 6.89 8.56
C ALA A 69 -13.27 6.01 7.30
N LEU A 70 -12.05 5.88 6.75
CA LEU A 70 -11.75 4.97 5.63
C LEU A 70 -11.90 3.49 6.05
N VAL A 71 -11.37 3.12 7.20
CA VAL A 71 -11.45 1.74 7.73
C VAL A 71 -12.90 1.35 8.05
N ASP A 72 -13.68 2.28 8.60
CA ASP A 72 -15.10 2.08 8.91
C ASP A 72 -16.01 2.10 7.65
N GLY A 73 -15.45 2.32 6.46
CA GLY A 73 -16.21 2.39 5.20
C GLY A 73 -17.12 3.64 5.09
N ARG A 74 -16.90 4.66 5.91
CA ARG A 74 -17.64 5.94 5.85
C ARG A 74 -17.17 6.84 4.73
N ILE A 75 -15.98 6.62 4.23
CA ILE A 75 -15.35 7.33 3.12
C ILE A 75 -14.87 6.28 2.13
N ASP A 76 -15.32 6.42 0.89
CA ASP A 76 -14.93 5.53 -0.19
C ASP A 76 -13.67 6.03 -0.88
N ALA A 77 -12.69 5.13 -1.05
CA ALA A 77 -11.43 5.38 -1.74
C ALA A 77 -10.90 4.06 -2.34
N ASP A 78 -10.17 4.17 -3.43
CA ASP A 78 -9.49 3.03 -4.06
C ASP A 78 -8.13 2.74 -3.41
N ALA A 79 -7.49 3.77 -2.85
CA ALA A 79 -6.18 3.68 -2.23
C ALA A 79 -5.94 4.82 -1.23
N VAL A 80 -4.87 4.70 -0.44
CA VAL A 80 -4.47 5.71 0.53
C VAL A 80 -3.01 6.11 0.32
N PHE A 81 -2.77 7.41 0.29
CA PHE A 81 -1.44 8.00 0.29
C PHE A 81 -1.19 8.76 1.59
N ILE A 82 -0.18 8.34 2.35
CA ILE A 82 0.19 8.99 3.61
C ILE A 82 1.46 9.81 3.39
N ALA A 83 1.35 11.13 3.49
CA ALA A 83 2.45 12.07 3.28
C ALA A 83 2.79 12.83 4.57
N THR A 84 4.01 12.70 5.07
CA THR A 84 4.47 13.41 6.26
C THR A 84 5.81 14.10 6.00
N CYS A 85 6.05 15.21 6.69
CA CYS A 85 7.34 15.88 6.65
C CYS A 85 8.41 15.02 7.35
N PHE A 86 9.59 14.89 6.74
CA PHE A 86 10.72 14.16 7.31
C PHE A 86 11.17 14.70 8.67
N ARG A 87 11.05 16.01 8.88
CA ARG A 87 11.48 16.69 10.12
C ARG A 87 10.48 16.56 11.29
N CYS A 88 9.33 15.95 11.07
CA CYS A 88 8.32 15.77 12.09
C CYS A 88 8.45 14.38 12.73
N ALA A 89 9.04 14.30 13.93
CA ALA A 89 9.20 13.04 14.65
C ALA A 89 7.86 12.37 14.96
N GLU A 90 6.88 13.15 15.42
CA GLU A 90 5.51 12.67 15.68
C GLU A 90 4.86 12.15 14.39
N GLY A 91 5.00 12.88 13.28
CA GLY A 91 4.52 12.45 11.96
C GLY A 91 5.18 11.18 11.47
N ALA A 92 6.46 10.97 11.73
CA ALA A 92 7.18 9.75 11.33
C ALA A 92 6.63 8.51 12.06
N ILE A 93 6.36 8.62 13.35
CA ILE A 93 5.79 7.53 14.17
C ILE A 93 4.35 7.27 13.76
N VAL A 94 3.52 8.30 13.74
CA VAL A 94 2.09 8.20 13.40
C VAL A 94 1.88 7.66 12.00
N ARG A 95 2.72 8.03 11.02
CA ARG A 95 2.66 7.51 9.65
C ARG A 95 2.75 5.99 9.60
N ASN A 96 3.67 5.40 10.36
CA ASN A 96 3.86 3.95 10.37
C ASN A 96 2.66 3.24 11.03
N GLU A 97 2.14 3.80 12.11
CA GLU A 97 0.96 3.27 12.80
C GLU A 97 -0.30 3.39 11.93
N LEU A 98 -0.50 4.53 11.25
CA LEU A 98 -1.60 4.71 10.30
C LEU A 98 -1.54 3.68 9.17
N ARG A 99 -0.35 3.49 8.58
CA ARG A 99 -0.17 2.50 7.51
C ARG A 99 -0.54 1.11 8.01
N ARG A 100 -0.02 0.71 9.17
CA ARG A 100 -0.32 -0.59 9.77
C ARG A 100 -1.82 -0.75 10.03
N TYR A 101 -2.43 0.24 10.68
CA TYR A 101 -3.85 0.23 11.00
C TYR A 101 -4.76 0.07 9.78
N ILE A 102 -4.49 0.82 8.70
CA ILE A 102 -5.28 0.76 7.49
C ILE A 102 -5.10 -0.60 6.79
N VAL A 103 -3.86 -1.08 6.67
CA VAL A 103 -3.57 -2.37 6.02
C VAL A 103 -4.19 -3.54 6.78
N GLU A 104 -4.14 -3.54 8.11
CA GLU A 104 -4.69 -4.62 8.94
C GLU A 104 -6.23 -4.61 8.99
N LYS A 105 -6.85 -3.44 8.97
CA LYS A 105 -8.29 -3.29 9.20
C LYS A 105 -9.10 -3.06 7.93
N SER A 106 -8.45 -2.69 6.84
CA SER A 106 -9.09 -2.56 5.53
C SER A 106 -8.26 -3.28 4.48
N ARG A 107 -8.80 -3.45 3.29
CA ARG A 107 -8.06 -4.01 2.15
C ARG A 107 -7.52 -2.91 1.23
N LEU A 108 -7.47 -1.66 1.70
CA LEU A 108 -6.99 -0.54 0.92
C LEU A 108 -5.48 -0.63 0.72
N PRO A 109 -4.97 -0.51 -0.51
CA PRO A 109 -3.54 -0.35 -0.74
C PRO A 109 -3.08 0.99 -0.17
N VAL A 110 -1.94 0.97 0.51
CA VAL A 110 -1.38 2.15 1.19
C VAL A 110 0.07 2.35 0.77
N VAL A 111 0.37 3.54 0.30
CA VAL A 111 1.75 4.02 0.16
C VAL A 111 1.98 5.15 1.14
N SER A 112 3.09 5.08 1.89
CA SER A 112 3.51 6.15 2.78
C SER A 112 4.81 6.78 2.29
N TYR A 113 4.93 8.10 2.45
CA TYR A 113 6.07 8.86 2.01
C TYR A 113 6.45 9.94 3.01
N SER A 114 7.76 10.08 3.27
CA SER A 114 8.32 11.23 3.97
C SER A 114 8.94 12.18 2.95
N PHE A 115 8.38 13.36 2.81
CA PHE A 115 8.95 14.36 1.92
C PHE A 115 10.04 15.18 2.62
N THR A 116 11.04 15.54 1.83
CA THR A 116 12.21 16.34 2.22
C THR A 116 12.41 17.43 1.19
N GLU A 117 13.36 18.31 1.43
CA GLU A 117 13.80 19.33 0.47
C GLU A 117 14.38 18.71 -0.83
N ARG A 118 14.69 17.42 -0.82
CA ARG A 118 15.22 16.66 -1.97
C ARG A 118 14.14 15.84 -2.66
N THR A 119 12.89 15.97 -2.25
CA THR A 119 11.77 15.30 -2.93
C THR A 119 11.67 15.79 -4.36
N THR A 120 11.66 14.87 -5.31
CA THR A 120 11.55 15.17 -6.75
C THR A 120 10.23 14.66 -7.31
N ALA A 121 9.78 15.30 -8.39
CA ALA A 121 8.58 14.87 -9.13
C ALA A 121 8.69 13.40 -9.58
N GLY A 122 9.87 12.95 -10.02
CA GLY A 122 10.10 11.55 -10.43
C GLY A 122 9.89 10.55 -9.30
N THR A 123 10.32 10.89 -8.08
CA THR A 123 10.09 10.02 -6.91
C THR A 123 8.60 9.91 -6.57
N LEU A 124 7.87 10.99 -6.66
CA LEU A 124 6.43 11.01 -6.42
C LEU A 124 5.68 10.26 -7.52
N LEU A 125 6.05 10.46 -8.78
CA LEU A 125 5.47 9.77 -9.92
C LEU A 125 5.57 8.25 -9.76
N THR A 126 6.76 7.72 -9.46
CA THR A 126 6.97 6.28 -9.25
C THR A 126 6.07 5.72 -8.14
N ARG A 127 5.87 6.47 -7.05
CA ARG A 127 5.01 6.03 -5.95
C ARG A 127 3.53 6.07 -6.31
N MET A 128 3.09 7.10 -7.03
CA MET A 128 1.71 7.20 -7.53
C MET A 128 1.41 6.12 -8.57
N GLU A 129 2.35 5.83 -9.45
CA GLU A 129 2.25 4.74 -10.43
C GLU A 129 2.09 3.38 -9.74
N ALA A 130 2.94 3.08 -8.75
CA ALA A 130 2.83 1.84 -7.97
C ALA A 130 1.48 1.73 -7.25
N LEU A 131 1.07 2.80 -6.55
CA LEU A 131 -0.19 2.81 -5.81
C LEU A 131 -1.41 2.65 -6.73
N THR A 132 -1.44 3.39 -7.84
CA THR A 132 -2.52 3.34 -8.83
C THR A 132 -2.58 1.96 -9.50
N THR A 133 -1.43 1.36 -9.81
CA THR A 133 -1.35 0.01 -10.37
C THR A 133 -1.92 -1.03 -9.41
N ILE A 134 -1.56 -0.96 -8.14
CA ILE A 134 -2.07 -1.88 -7.11
C ILE A 134 -3.59 -1.68 -6.94
N ALA A 135 -4.06 -0.44 -6.89
CA ALA A 135 -5.48 -0.12 -6.75
C ALA A 135 -6.31 -0.69 -7.91
N ARG A 136 -5.85 -0.51 -9.14
CA ARG A 136 -6.51 -1.06 -10.35
C ARG A 136 -6.50 -2.58 -10.38
N ARG A 137 -5.43 -3.20 -9.87
CA ARG A 137 -5.30 -4.66 -9.81
C ARG A 137 -5.96 -5.28 -8.57
N ARG A 138 -6.43 -4.47 -7.63
CA ARG A 138 -7.06 -4.94 -6.40
C ARG A 138 -8.21 -5.92 -6.69
N ALA A 139 -9.04 -5.64 -7.67
CA ALA A 139 -10.08 -6.56 -8.11
C ALA A 139 -9.54 -7.89 -8.63
N LEU A 140 -8.30 -7.89 -9.18
CA LEU A 140 -7.63 -9.11 -9.62
C LEU A 140 -6.99 -9.87 -8.46
N LEU A 141 -6.53 -9.16 -7.41
CA LEU A 141 -5.96 -9.73 -6.19
C LEU A 141 -7.03 -10.13 -5.17
N ALA A 142 -8.21 -9.52 -5.25
CA ALA A 142 -9.39 -9.89 -4.46
C ALA A 142 -10.17 -11.07 -5.09
N ARG A 143 -9.53 -11.81 -6.02
CA ARG A 143 -10.13 -13.03 -6.53
C ARG A 143 -10.44 -13.96 -5.37
N GLU A 144 -11.62 -14.52 -5.42
CA GLU A 144 -12.05 -15.66 -4.61
C GLU A 144 -10.93 -16.70 -4.56
N VAL A 145 -10.87 -17.42 -3.45
CA VAL A 145 -9.96 -18.56 -3.29
C VAL A 145 -9.95 -19.35 -4.60
N GLN A 146 -8.81 -19.38 -5.29
CA GLN A 146 -8.75 -20.08 -6.56
C GLN A 146 -8.87 -21.58 -6.24
N GLU A 147 -9.96 -22.19 -6.69
CA GLU A 147 -10.12 -23.62 -6.71
C GLU A 147 -9.18 -24.22 -7.77
N GLY A 148 -8.64 -25.39 -7.46
CA GLY A 148 -7.77 -26.11 -8.37
C GLY A 148 -6.27 -25.86 -8.11
N LEU A 149 -5.48 -26.12 -9.15
CA LEU A 149 -4.02 -26.08 -9.08
C LEU A 149 -3.50 -24.68 -9.40
N THR A 150 -2.72 -24.12 -8.49
CA THR A 150 -2.08 -22.80 -8.64
C THR A 150 -0.60 -22.87 -8.32
N MET A 151 0.20 -21.99 -8.90
CA MET A 151 1.63 -21.88 -8.65
C MET A 151 2.01 -20.44 -8.35
N GLY A 152 2.92 -20.26 -7.38
CA GLY A 152 3.57 -19.00 -7.08
C GLY A 152 5.09 -19.15 -7.13
N VAL A 153 5.78 -18.15 -7.71
CA VAL A 153 7.25 -18.09 -7.77
C VAL A 153 7.72 -16.75 -7.22
N ASP A 154 8.68 -16.81 -6.31
CA ASP A 154 9.38 -15.67 -5.75
C ASP A 154 10.86 -15.79 -6.07
N SER A 155 11.36 -14.90 -6.93
CA SER A 155 12.78 -14.86 -7.32
C SER A 155 13.44 -13.61 -6.72
N GLY A 156 14.08 -13.82 -5.57
CA GLY A 156 14.87 -12.81 -4.89
C GLY A 156 16.34 -12.81 -5.33
N SER A 157 17.12 -11.82 -4.88
CA SER A 157 18.55 -11.71 -5.21
C SER A 157 19.42 -12.84 -4.64
N SER A 158 18.99 -13.47 -3.55
CA SER A 158 19.76 -14.54 -2.88
C SER A 158 19.14 -15.93 -3.05
N THR A 159 17.81 -16.00 -3.11
CA THR A 159 17.09 -17.26 -3.19
C THR A 159 15.87 -17.14 -4.08
N THR A 160 15.59 -18.21 -4.82
CA THR A 160 14.36 -18.38 -5.61
C THR A 160 13.52 -19.52 -5.02
N LYS A 161 12.24 -19.30 -4.88
CA LYS A 161 11.28 -20.22 -4.28
C LYS A 161 10.10 -20.41 -5.21
N ALA A 162 9.55 -21.62 -5.22
CA ALA A 162 8.30 -21.91 -5.88
C ALA A 162 7.39 -22.73 -4.98
N ILE A 163 6.10 -22.51 -5.06
CA ILE A 163 5.09 -23.33 -4.39
C ILE A 163 4.04 -23.78 -5.38
N VAL A 164 3.53 -24.99 -5.22
CA VAL A 164 2.33 -25.47 -5.88
C VAL A 164 1.26 -25.67 -4.82
N MET A 165 0.08 -25.15 -5.10
CA MET A 165 -1.07 -25.23 -4.21
C MET A 165 -2.24 -25.90 -4.92
N ARG A 166 -3.03 -26.65 -4.18
CA ARG A 166 -4.33 -27.18 -4.59
C ARG A 166 -5.35 -26.78 -3.53
N ASP A 167 -6.42 -26.10 -3.96
CA ASP A 167 -7.51 -25.68 -3.08
C ASP A 167 -7.00 -25.00 -1.79
N ASN A 168 -6.11 -24.02 -1.96
CA ASN A 168 -5.48 -23.25 -0.88
C ASN A 168 -4.56 -24.04 0.06
N ARG A 169 -4.15 -25.27 -0.31
CA ARG A 169 -3.17 -26.09 0.43
C ARG A 169 -1.89 -26.24 -0.36
N ILE A 170 -0.74 -26.01 0.28
CA ILE A 170 0.56 -26.23 -0.35
C ILE A 170 0.78 -27.72 -0.49
N ILE A 171 0.96 -28.19 -1.74
CA ILE A 171 1.21 -29.58 -2.08
C ILE A 171 2.61 -29.83 -2.62
N GLY A 172 3.33 -28.79 -3.05
CA GLY A 172 4.71 -28.89 -3.51
C GLY A 172 5.49 -27.62 -3.22
N LYS A 173 6.80 -27.76 -2.98
CA LYS A 173 7.73 -26.66 -2.70
C LYS A 173 9.04 -26.88 -3.43
N GLY A 174 9.61 -25.78 -3.94
CA GLY A 174 10.96 -25.72 -4.49
C GLY A 174 11.72 -24.55 -3.90
N TRP A 175 13.00 -24.74 -3.66
CA TRP A 175 13.88 -23.70 -3.15
C TRP A 175 15.30 -23.92 -3.68
N VAL A 176 15.89 -22.85 -4.23
CA VAL A 176 17.28 -22.84 -4.72
C VAL A 176 17.94 -21.50 -4.44
N PRO A 177 19.28 -21.44 -4.31
CA PRO A 177 20.00 -20.18 -4.40
C PRO A 177 19.79 -19.54 -5.77
N THR A 178 19.67 -18.20 -5.81
CA THR A 178 19.58 -17.46 -7.07
C THR A 178 20.98 -17.22 -7.62
N ILE A 179 21.31 -17.87 -8.73
CA ILE A 179 22.56 -17.66 -9.48
C ILE A 179 22.23 -16.93 -10.77
N GLU A 180 21.28 -17.46 -11.52
CA GLU A 180 20.71 -16.89 -12.73
C GLU A 180 19.20 -16.93 -12.61
N VAL A 181 18.55 -15.76 -12.69
CA VAL A 181 17.13 -15.59 -12.32
C VAL A 181 16.23 -16.60 -13.03
N ALA A 182 16.32 -16.69 -14.36
CA ALA A 182 15.47 -17.57 -15.15
C ALA A 182 15.70 -19.05 -14.81
N LYS A 183 16.96 -19.48 -14.79
CA LYS A 183 17.35 -20.86 -14.53
C LYS A 183 17.05 -21.32 -13.11
N SER A 184 17.23 -20.40 -12.13
CA SER A 184 16.88 -20.66 -10.74
C SER A 184 15.35 -20.78 -10.58
N ALA A 185 14.58 -19.98 -11.32
CA ALA A 185 13.13 -20.08 -11.33
C ALA A 185 12.65 -21.41 -11.92
N GLU A 186 13.18 -21.81 -13.08
CA GLU A 186 12.89 -23.12 -13.69
C GLU A 186 13.21 -24.29 -12.75
N THR A 187 14.36 -24.25 -12.10
CA THR A 187 14.77 -25.28 -11.14
C THR A 187 13.84 -25.36 -9.93
N ALA A 188 13.51 -24.21 -9.34
CA ALA A 188 12.58 -24.14 -8.21
C ALA A 188 11.17 -24.64 -8.59
N ILE A 189 10.70 -24.26 -9.78
CA ILE A 189 9.41 -24.73 -10.33
C ILE A 189 9.44 -26.25 -10.51
N GLY A 190 10.48 -26.80 -11.12
CA GLY A 190 10.62 -28.25 -11.31
C GLY A 190 10.60 -29.03 -10.00
N GLN A 191 11.29 -28.52 -8.96
CA GLN A 191 11.23 -29.12 -7.62
C GLN A 191 9.81 -29.06 -7.01
N ALA A 192 9.12 -27.92 -7.16
CA ALA A 192 7.78 -27.76 -6.62
C ALA A 192 6.75 -28.67 -7.32
N LEU A 193 6.82 -28.81 -8.64
CA LEU A 193 5.97 -29.70 -9.42
C LEU A 193 6.22 -31.16 -9.07
N SER A 194 7.49 -31.57 -9.03
CA SER A 194 7.88 -32.92 -8.62
C SER A 194 7.38 -33.25 -7.21
N GLY A 195 7.54 -32.32 -6.27
CA GLY A 195 7.04 -32.49 -4.90
C GLY A 195 5.51 -32.53 -4.80
N ALA A 196 4.81 -31.95 -5.75
CA ALA A 196 3.35 -31.97 -5.86
C ALA A 196 2.81 -33.21 -6.57
N GLY A 197 3.66 -34.00 -7.22
CA GLY A 197 3.25 -35.12 -8.05
C GLY A 197 2.51 -34.72 -9.33
N VAL A 198 2.91 -33.58 -9.94
CA VAL A 198 2.27 -32.98 -11.14
C VAL A 198 3.30 -32.80 -12.23
#